data_23973cd9bc29660a2373c967f5023334
#
_entry.id   23973cd9bc29660a2373c967f5023334
#
_cell.length_a   1.000
_cell.length_b   1.000
_cell.length_c   1.000
_cell.angle_alpha   90.00
_cell.angle_beta   90.00
_cell.angle_gamma   90.00
#
_symmetry.space_group_name_H-M   'P 1'
#
loop_
_entity.id
_entity.type
_entity.pdbx_description
1 polymer ?
#
loop_
_entity_poly.entity_id
_entity_poly.type
_entity_poly.pdbx_seq_one_letter_code
_entity_poly.pdbx_strand_id
1 'polypeptide(L)'
;MPVLRSIRERFAAQRPLDGTTVAACLHVTAETANLVRALMAGGAEVALCAANPLSTQDETAAALVEAFGASVHARRGEDADAYAAHVVACAKRRPHVTLDDGADLVSLLHAGGPRSRARLIGATEETTTGLLRVRGLEAEGRLTCPVIAVNEAHAERIFNDHYGTGQSTLDGILRATNLLLAGQTFVVLGYGWTGRGV
;
A
#
# COMPACT_ATOMS: atom_id res chain seq x y z
N MET A 1 -16.22 -3.36 -4.85
CA MET A 1 -15.00 -3.45 -5.72
C MET A 1 -15.18 -4.54 -6.77
N PRO A 2 -15.91 -4.29 -7.85
CA PRO A 2 -16.25 -5.33 -8.81
C PRO A 2 -15.03 -5.85 -9.60
N VAL A 3 -14.11 -4.97 -9.99
CA VAL A 3 -12.90 -5.37 -10.74
C VAL A 3 -12.01 -6.27 -9.89
N LEU A 4 -11.73 -5.88 -8.65
CA LEU A 4 -10.89 -6.67 -7.75
C LEU A 4 -11.54 -8.02 -7.38
N ARG A 5 -12.88 -8.09 -7.33
CA ARG A 5 -13.61 -9.35 -7.17
C ARG A 5 -13.38 -10.27 -8.38
N SER A 6 -13.52 -9.76 -9.59
CA SER A 6 -13.24 -10.52 -10.81
C SER A 6 -11.79 -11.01 -10.89
N ILE A 7 -10.82 -10.16 -10.47
CA ILE A 7 -9.41 -10.57 -10.37
C ILE A 7 -9.26 -11.71 -9.36
N ARG A 8 -9.87 -11.59 -8.19
CA ARG A 8 -9.81 -12.63 -7.15
C ARG A 8 -10.38 -13.98 -7.63
N GLU A 9 -11.50 -13.97 -8.32
CA GLU A 9 -12.11 -15.17 -8.90
C GLU A 9 -11.18 -15.83 -9.92
N ARG A 10 -10.59 -15.03 -10.83
CA ARG A 10 -9.60 -15.51 -11.79
C ARG A 10 -8.35 -16.05 -11.09
N PHE A 11 -7.83 -15.35 -10.07
CA PHE A 11 -6.65 -15.76 -9.33
C PHE A 11 -6.89 -17.05 -8.54
N ALA A 12 -8.08 -17.22 -7.97
CA ALA A 12 -8.46 -18.47 -7.29
C ALA A 12 -8.43 -19.68 -8.23
N ALA A 13 -8.86 -19.48 -9.49
CA ALA A 13 -8.87 -20.53 -10.50
C ALA A 13 -7.47 -20.84 -11.06
N GLN A 14 -6.66 -19.81 -11.28
CA GLN A 14 -5.36 -19.91 -11.97
C GLN A 14 -4.17 -20.08 -11.03
N ARG A 15 -4.31 -19.66 -9.77
CA ARG A 15 -3.24 -19.64 -8.74
C ARG A 15 -1.90 -19.09 -9.26
N PRO A 16 -1.86 -17.89 -9.88
CA PRO A 16 -0.66 -17.38 -10.53
C PRO A 16 0.47 -17.01 -9.55
N LEU A 17 0.17 -16.96 -8.25
CA LEU A 17 1.11 -16.57 -7.18
C LEU A 17 1.46 -17.75 -6.27
N ASP A 18 1.22 -18.97 -6.71
CA ASP A 18 1.53 -20.17 -5.92
C ASP A 18 3.03 -20.22 -5.57
N GLY A 19 3.35 -20.42 -4.30
CA GLY A 19 4.72 -20.41 -3.79
C GLY A 19 5.37 -19.02 -3.70
N THR A 20 4.60 -17.95 -3.98
CA THR A 20 5.09 -16.57 -3.89
C THR A 20 4.84 -16.00 -2.49
N THR A 21 5.86 -15.42 -1.88
CA THR A 21 5.75 -14.62 -0.65
C THR A 21 5.69 -13.14 -1.03
N VAL A 22 4.68 -12.46 -0.56
CA VAL A 22 4.46 -11.02 -0.77
C VAL A 22 4.54 -10.31 0.58
N ALA A 23 5.37 -9.28 0.68
CA ALA A 23 5.33 -8.34 1.80
C ALA A 23 4.70 -7.04 1.34
N ALA A 24 3.73 -6.55 2.08
CA ALA A 24 3.01 -5.32 1.76
C ALA A 24 3.13 -4.31 2.91
N CYS A 25 3.50 -3.08 2.58
CA CYS A 25 3.48 -1.91 3.46
C CYS A 25 2.47 -0.92 2.87
N LEU A 26 1.22 -1.04 3.29
CA LEU A 26 0.07 -0.34 2.71
C LEU A 26 -0.85 0.20 3.80
N HIS A 27 -1.73 1.14 3.45
CA HIS A 27 -2.79 1.56 4.38
C HIS A 27 -3.72 0.39 4.70
N VAL A 28 -3.86 0.03 5.98
CA VAL A 28 -4.69 -1.11 6.41
C VAL A 28 -6.16 -0.71 6.46
N THR A 29 -6.79 -0.73 5.29
CA THR A 29 -8.19 -0.35 5.06
C THR A 29 -8.95 -1.49 4.36
N ALA A 30 -10.25 -1.31 4.17
CA ALA A 30 -11.10 -2.28 3.48
C ALA A 30 -10.62 -2.56 2.04
N GLU A 31 -10.05 -1.56 1.37
CA GLU A 31 -9.48 -1.67 0.02
C GLU A 31 -8.28 -2.63 0.03
N THR A 32 -7.33 -2.37 0.91
CA THR A 32 -6.14 -3.22 1.10
C THR A 32 -6.51 -4.64 1.53
N ALA A 33 -7.53 -4.78 2.39
CA ALA A 33 -8.01 -6.11 2.77
C ALA A 33 -8.53 -6.91 1.57
N ASN A 34 -9.25 -6.28 0.64
CA ASN A 34 -9.70 -6.95 -0.57
C ASN A 34 -8.54 -7.29 -1.52
N LEU A 35 -7.51 -6.44 -1.60
CA LEU A 35 -6.28 -6.73 -2.34
C LEU A 35 -5.56 -7.96 -1.75
N VAL A 36 -5.30 -7.96 -0.44
CA VAL A 36 -4.68 -9.09 0.27
C VAL A 36 -5.42 -10.40 0.00
N ARG A 37 -6.76 -10.38 0.11
CA ARG A 37 -7.60 -11.55 -0.21
C ARG A 37 -7.46 -12.02 -1.66
N ALA A 38 -7.31 -11.10 -2.60
CA ALA A 38 -7.11 -11.46 -4.00
C ALA A 38 -5.73 -12.10 -4.22
N LEU A 39 -4.68 -11.57 -3.59
CA LEU A 39 -3.33 -12.15 -3.64
C LEU A 39 -3.29 -13.55 -3.02
N MET A 40 -3.90 -13.72 -1.84
CA MET A 40 -4.00 -15.02 -1.17
C MET A 40 -4.81 -16.04 -1.98
N ALA A 41 -5.91 -15.63 -2.61
CA ALA A 41 -6.66 -16.47 -3.52
C ALA A 41 -5.79 -16.95 -4.70
N GLY A 42 -4.86 -16.11 -5.15
CA GLY A 42 -3.86 -16.45 -6.17
C GLY A 42 -2.75 -17.38 -5.69
N GLY A 43 -2.74 -17.75 -4.42
CA GLY A 43 -1.75 -18.66 -3.83
C GLY A 43 -0.58 -17.97 -3.11
N ALA A 44 -0.59 -16.64 -3.00
CA ALA A 44 0.47 -15.92 -2.29
C ALA A 44 0.39 -16.10 -0.77
N GLU A 45 1.56 -16.23 -0.14
CA GLU A 45 1.72 -15.95 1.29
C GLU A 45 1.90 -14.43 1.48
N VAL A 46 0.96 -13.78 2.18
CA VAL A 46 1.00 -12.31 2.34
C VAL A 46 1.31 -11.93 3.78
N ALA A 47 2.30 -11.05 3.96
CA ALA A 47 2.56 -10.35 5.21
C ALA A 47 2.31 -8.85 4.99
N LEU A 48 1.48 -8.25 5.83
CA LEU A 48 1.05 -6.85 5.74
C LEU A 48 1.51 -6.07 6.96
N CYS A 49 2.12 -4.91 6.76
CA CYS A 49 2.30 -3.87 7.77
C CYS A 49 1.68 -2.54 7.29
N ALA A 50 1.48 -1.62 8.23
CA ALA A 50 0.90 -0.33 7.91
C ALA A 50 1.90 0.59 7.21
N ALA A 51 1.49 1.32 6.17
CA ALA A 51 2.24 2.44 5.61
C ALA A 51 2.05 3.71 6.47
N ASN A 52 0.93 3.79 7.19
CA ASN A 52 0.66 4.90 8.10
C ASN A 52 -0.16 4.40 9.30
N PRO A 53 0.38 4.49 10.53
CA PRO A 53 -0.35 4.08 11.74
C PRO A 53 -1.69 4.79 11.95
N LEU A 54 -1.80 6.06 11.54
CA LEU A 54 -3.02 6.84 11.76
C LEU A 54 -4.19 6.41 10.87
N SER A 55 -3.91 5.82 9.72
CA SER A 55 -4.95 5.33 8.78
C SER A 55 -5.34 3.87 9.04
N THR A 56 -4.61 3.16 9.89
CA THR A 56 -4.88 1.75 10.20
C THR A 56 -6.26 1.59 10.82
N GLN A 57 -7.04 0.65 10.28
CA GLN A 57 -8.32 0.21 10.81
C GLN A 57 -8.12 -1.13 11.52
N ASP A 58 -8.14 -1.11 12.86
CA ASP A 58 -7.85 -2.29 13.68
C ASP A 58 -8.84 -3.43 13.44
N GLU A 59 -10.11 -3.10 13.17
CA GLU A 59 -11.14 -4.09 12.82
C GLU A 59 -10.82 -4.80 11.50
N THR A 60 -10.28 -4.05 10.55
CA THR A 60 -9.85 -4.61 9.25
C THR A 60 -8.62 -5.50 9.43
N ALA A 61 -7.65 -5.08 10.24
CA ALA A 61 -6.48 -5.88 10.58
C ALA A 61 -6.88 -7.18 11.28
N ALA A 62 -7.75 -7.11 12.28
CA ALA A 62 -8.27 -8.28 12.99
C ALA A 62 -9.03 -9.23 12.06
N ALA A 63 -9.91 -8.71 11.20
CA ALA A 63 -10.65 -9.51 10.23
C ALA A 63 -9.73 -10.24 9.24
N LEU A 64 -8.64 -9.62 8.80
CA LEU A 64 -7.65 -10.26 7.94
C LEU A 64 -6.96 -11.44 8.62
N VAL A 65 -6.66 -11.32 9.90
CA VAL A 65 -6.04 -12.40 10.69
C VAL A 65 -7.04 -13.50 10.99
N GLU A 66 -8.18 -13.16 11.58
CA GLU A 66 -9.14 -14.13 12.12
C GLU A 66 -9.93 -14.87 11.03
N ALA A 67 -10.41 -14.13 10.02
CA ALA A 67 -11.26 -14.71 8.98
C ALA A 67 -10.49 -15.23 7.77
N PHE A 68 -9.29 -14.73 7.51
CA PHE A 68 -8.53 -15.06 6.29
C PHE A 68 -7.15 -15.65 6.56
N GLY A 69 -6.67 -15.66 7.81
CA GLY A 69 -5.37 -16.22 8.17
C GLY A 69 -4.16 -15.43 7.62
N ALA A 70 -4.35 -14.15 7.30
CA ALA A 70 -3.26 -13.31 6.83
C ALA A 70 -2.30 -12.95 7.97
N SER A 71 -1.00 -12.76 7.66
CA SER A 71 -0.02 -12.26 8.61
C SER A 71 -0.07 -10.74 8.61
N VAL A 72 -0.67 -10.13 9.64
CA VAL A 72 -0.82 -8.66 9.75
C VAL A 72 -0.04 -8.14 10.94
N HIS A 73 0.82 -7.16 10.70
CA HIS A 73 1.65 -6.46 11.66
C HIS A 73 1.32 -4.97 11.60
N ALA A 74 0.20 -4.58 12.20
CA ALA A 74 -0.27 -3.20 12.18
C ALA A 74 -1.23 -2.94 13.33
N ARG A 75 -1.15 -1.75 13.91
CA ARG A 75 -2.07 -1.26 14.94
C ARG A 75 -2.26 0.24 14.78
N ARG A 76 -3.49 0.70 14.94
CA ARG A 76 -3.79 2.13 14.90
C ARG A 76 -3.03 2.88 15.98
N GLY A 77 -2.36 3.97 15.58
CA GLY A 77 -1.64 4.85 16.50
C GLY A 77 -0.38 4.23 17.13
N GLU A 78 0.17 3.17 16.54
CA GLU A 78 1.45 2.64 16.97
C GLU A 78 2.56 3.67 16.88
N ASP A 79 3.53 3.60 17.79
CA ASP A 79 4.68 4.48 17.80
C ASP A 79 5.73 4.10 16.74
N ALA A 80 6.76 4.93 16.60
CA ALA A 80 7.79 4.73 15.58
C ALA A 80 8.57 3.42 15.76
N ASP A 81 8.78 2.98 16.99
CA ASP A 81 9.53 1.75 17.29
C ASP A 81 8.71 0.52 16.92
N ALA A 82 7.43 0.50 17.27
CA ALA A 82 6.50 -0.55 16.88
C ALA A 82 6.33 -0.59 15.35
N TYR A 83 6.15 0.56 14.71
CA TYR A 83 6.10 0.68 13.26
C TYR A 83 7.34 0.06 12.59
N ALA A 84 8.53 0.47 13.02
CA ALA A 84 9.79 -0.06 12.47
C ALA A 84 9.89 -1.59 12.69
N ALA A 85 9.50 -2.08 13.87
CA ALA A 85 9.48 -3.51 14.17
C ALA A 85 8.51 -4.28 13.24
N HIS A 86 7.37 -3.72 12.91
CA HIS A 86 6.38 -4.31 12.01
C HIS A 86 6.88 -4.38 10.56
N VAL A 87 7.52 -3.31 10.05
CA VAL A 87 8.17 -3.32 8.73
C VAL A 87 9.27 -4.40 8.67
N VAL A 88 10.10 -4.48 9.73
CA VAL A 88 11.12 -5.52 9.85
C VAL A 88 10.51 -6.92 9.89
N ALA A 89 9.39 -7.12 10.58
CA ALA A 89 8.70 -8.41 10.62
C ALA A 89 8.27 -8.87 9.22
N CYS A 90 7.69 -7.96 8.41
CA CYS A 90 7.35 -8.24 7.02
C CYS A 90 8.59 -8.54 6.16
N ALA A 91 9.66 -7.75 6.29
CA ALA A 91 10.90 -7.95 5.54
C ALA A 91 11.57 -9.30 5.87
N LYS A 92 11.51 -9.75 7.13
CA LYS A 92 12.04 -11.06 7.58
C LYS A 92 11.35 -12.26 6.91
N ARG A 93 10.18 -12.09 6.30
CA ARG A 93 9.52 -13.13 5.50
C ARG A 93 10.28 -13.44 4.21
N ARG A 94 11.34 -12.65 3.88
CA ARG A 94 12.14 -12.78 2.66
C ARG A 94 11.28 -12.82 1.40
N PRO A 95 10.54 -11.74 1.14
CA PRO A 95 9.55 -11.72 0.07
C PRO A 95 10.17 -11.89 -1.32
N HIS A 96 9.38 -12.45 -2.23
CA HIS A 96 9.65 -12.41 -3.66
C HIS A 96 9.22 -11.06 -4.28
N VAL A 97 8.15 -10.48 -3.74
CA VAL A 97 7.60 -9.20 -4.21
C VAL A 97 7.27 -8.33 -3.01
N THR A 98 7.56 -7.03 -3.11
CA THR A 98 7.03 -6.04 -2.17
C THR A 98 5.97 -5.16 -2.83
N LEU A 99 4.95 -4.78 -2.06
CA LEU A 99 3.99 -3.74 -2.39
C LEU A 99 4.17 -2.63 -1.37
N ASP A 100 4.62 -1.47 -1.80
CA ASP A 100 4.95 -0.35 -0.93
C ASP A 100 4.07 0.87 -1.24
N ASP A 101 3.77 1.62 -0.18
CA ASP A 101 3.24 2.97 -0.20
C ASP A 101 4.17 3.85 0.66
N GLY A 102 5.25 4.32 0.06
CA GLY A 102 6.33 5.06 0.70
C GLY A 102 7.72 4.41 0.65
N ALA A 103 7.85 3.24 -0.01
CA ALA A 103 9.11 2.51 -0.25
C ALA A 103 9.83 2.04 1.03
N ASP A 104 9.13 1.75 2.12
CA ASP A 104 9.78 1.36 3.38
C ASP A 104 10.32 -0.07 3.31
N LEU A 105 9.56 -1.03 2.78
CA LEU A 105 10.03 -2.41 2.62
C LEU A 105 11.17 -2.53 1.61
N VAL A 106 10.99 -1.97 0.42
CA VAL A 106 12.02 -2.06 -0.63
C VAL A 106 13.30 -1.37 -0.20
N SER A 107 13.23 -0.22 0.49
CA SER A 107 14.40 0.48 1.01
C SER A 107 15.10 -0.32 2.11
N LEU A 108 14.33 -0.88 3.05
CA LEU A 108 14.86 -1.72 4.13
C LEU A 108 15.59 -2.97 3.58
N LEU A 109 14.98 -3.64 2.59
CA LEU A 109 15.59 -4.81 1.97
C LEU A 109 16.89 -4.46 1.24
N HIS A 110 16.97 -3.31 0.60
CA HIS A 110 18.19 -2.84 -0.07
C HIS A 110 19.26 -2.42 0.94
N ALA A 111 18.89 -1.76 2.04
CA ALA A 111 19.81 -1.41 3.13
C ALA A 111 20.38 -2.65 3.84
N GLY A 112 19.60 -3.72 3.97
CA GLY A 112 20.01 -4.98 4.61
C GLY A 112 21.01 -5.83 3.79
N GLY A 113 21.38 -5.38 2.61
CA GLY A 113 22.38 -6.02 1.75
C GLY A 113 21.87 -7.24 0.96
N PRO A 114 22.77 -7.98 0.28
CA PRO A 114 22.39 -9.03 -0.67
C PRO A 114 21.56 -10.18 -0.07
N ARG A 115 21.81 -10.55 1.18
CA ARG A 115 21.06 -11.64 1.86
C ARG A 115 19.62 -11.25 2.15
N SER A 116 19.37 -9.97 2.46
CA SER A 116 18.04 -9.46 2.77
C SER A 116 17.11 -9.55 1.57
N ARG A 117 17.61 -9.25 0.39
CA ARG A 117 16.86 -9.23 -0.88
C ARG A 117 17.12 -10.42 -1.82
N ALA A 118 17.72 -11.50 -1.29
CA ALA A 118 18.15 -12.64 -2.13
C ALA A 118 17.01 -13.30 -2.94
N ARG A 119 15.74 -13.16 -2.47
CA ARG A 119 14.56 -13.71 -3.14
C ARG A 119 13.73 -12.65 -3.85
N LEU A 120 14.07 -11.37 -3.70
CA LEU A 120 13.30 -10.26 -4.24
C LEU A 120 13.43 -10.20 -5.76
N ILE A 121 12.32 -10.40 -6.46
CA ILE A 121 12.23 -10.38 -7.93
C ILE A 121 11.65 -9.08 -8.46
N GLY A 122 10.95 -8.31 -7.63
CA GLY A 122 10.37 -7.03 -8.01
C GLY A 122 9.59 -6.37 -6.89
N ALA A 123 9.22 -5.12 -7.12
CA ALA A 123 8.43 -4.31 -6.20
C ALA A 123 7.36 -3.50 -6.95
N THR A 124 6.35 -3.01 -6.24
CA THR A 124 5.44 -1.98 -6.71
C THR A 124 5.46 -0.82 -5.73
N GLU A 125 5.26 0.41 -6.22
CA GLU A 125 5.20 1.61 -5.39
C GLU A 125 3.97 2.44 -5.74
N GLU A 126 3.19 2.77 -4.73
CA GLU A 126 1.89 3.43 -4.84
C GLU A 126 1.99 4.97 -4.79
N THR A 127 3.02 5.55 -4.16
CA THR A 127 3.04 6.97 -3.85
C THR A 127 4.24 7.72 -4.43
N THR A 128 4.05 9.01 -4.72
CA THR A 128 5.07 9.89 -5.31
C THR A 128 6.34 9.96 -4.45
N THR A 129 6.21 10.08 -3.13
CA THR A 129 7.35 10.15 -2.21
C THR A 129 8.17 8.86 -2.19
N GLY A 130 7.50 7.70 -2.26
CA GLY A 130 8.15 6.41 -2.38
C GLY A 130 8.89 6.27 -3.70
N LEU A 131 8.29 6.70 -4.82
CA LEU A 131 8.96 6.71 -6.12
C LEU A 131 10.21 7.58 -6.13
N LEU A 132 10.21 8.72 -5.44
CA LEU A 132 11.43 9.54 -5.31
C LEU A 132 12.55 8.78 -4.59
N ARG A 133 12.22 8.04 -3.52
CA ARG A 133 13.19 7.19 -2.79
C ARG A 133 13.73 6.07 -3.67
N VAL A 134 12.86 5.39 -4.41
CA VAL A 134 13.24 4.31 -5.35
C VAL A 134 14.14 4.83 -6.46
N ARG A 135 13.80 5.97 -7.06
CA ARG A 135 14.64 6.62 -8.08
C ARG A 135 16.00 7.08 -7.52
N GLY A 136 16.04 7.47 -6.24
CA GLY A 136 17.30 7.73 -5.55
C GLY A 136 18.19 6.48 -5.49
N LEU A 137 17.62 5.33 -5.09
CA LEU A 137 18.34 4.04 -5.09
C LEU A 137 18.81 3.64 -6.49
N GLU A 138 18.01 3.89 -7.52
CA GLU A 138 18.36 3.63 -8.92
C GLU A 138 19.53 4.51 -9.38
N ALA A 139 19.46 5.83 -9.12
CA ALA A 139 20.51 6.78 -9.48
C ALA A 139 21.86 6.48 -8.79
N GLU A 140 21.81 5.93 -7.58
CA GLU A 140 22.99 5.47 -6.83
C GLU A 140 23.49 4.08 -7.30
N GLY A 141 22.85 3.45 -8.25
CA GLY A 141 23.18 2.09 -8.71
C GLY A 141 22.92 1.00 -7.65
N ARG A 142 22.08 1.27 -6.67
CA ARG A 142 21.76 0.37 -5.53
C ARG A 142 20.49 -0.42 -5.73
N LEU A 143 19.60 0.03 -6.60
CA LEU A 143 18.37 -0.69 -6.93
C LEU A 143 18.70 -1.95 -7.73
N THR A 144 18.28 -3.11 -7.24
CA THR A 144 18.67 -4.42 -7.82
C THR A 144 17.50 -5.23 -8.36
N CYS A 145 16.30 -4.68 -8.35
CA CYS A 145 15.10 -5.31 -8.91
C CYS A 145 14.26 -4.27 -9.64
N PRO A 146 13.42 -4.69 -10.60
CA PRO A 146 12.45 -3.80 -11.23
C PRO A 146 11.42 -3.33 -10.21
N VAL A 147 10.99 -2.06 -10.35
CA VAL A 147 9.89 -1.48 -9.57
C VAL A 147 8.83 -0.94 -10.50
N ILE A 148 7.60 -1.36 -10.31
CA ILE A 148 6.44 -0.85 -11.06
C ILE A 148 5.90 0.38 -10.33
N ALA A 149 5.93 1.53 -11.02
CA ALA A 149 5.39 2.79 -10.53
C ALA A 149 3.85 2.82 -10.69
N VAL A 150 3.13 2.20 -9.75
CA VAL A 150 1.66 2.16 -9.77
C VAL A 150 1.08 3.57 -9.70
N ASN A 151 1.67 4.45 -8.88
CA ASN A 151 1.30 5.88 -8.81
C ASN A 151 1.29 6.59 -10.16
N GLU A 152 2.06 6.14 -11.13
CA GLU A 152 2.14 6.75 -12.46
C GLU A 152 1.15 6.13 -13.47
N ALA A 153 0.38 5.14 -13.08
CA ALA A 153 -0.67 4.58 -13.93
C ALA A 153 -1.75 5.64 -14.24
N HIS A 154 -2.23 5.66 -15.47
CA HIS A 154 -3.27 6.61 -15.88
C HIS A 154 -4.54 6.48 -15.05
N ALA A 155 -4.93 5.25 -14.69
CA ALA A 155 -6.09 5.00 -13.84
C ALA A 155 -5.90 5.59 -12.44
N GLU A 156 -4.69 5.50 -11.87
CA GLU A 156 -4.37 6.09 -10.57
C GLU A 156 -4.45 7.61 -10.62
N ARG A 157 -3.71 8.24 -11.52
CA ARG A 157 -3.64 9.71 -11.61
C ARG A 157 -4.94 10.38 -12.00
N ILE A 158 -5.64 9.86 -13.02
CA ILE A 158 -6.83 10.51 -13.58
C ILE A 158 -8.06 10.21 -12.72
N PHE A 159 -8.22 8.98 -12.25
CA PHE A 159 -9.45 8.59 -11.56
C PHE A 159 -9.30 8.61 -10.04
N ASN A 160 -8.24 8.02 -9.48
CA ASN A 160 -8.09 7.97 -8.04
C ASN A 160 -7.59 9.29 -7.46
N ASP A 161 -6.43 9.78 -7.87
CA ASP A 161 -5.86 11.03 -7.34
C ASP A 161 -6.78 12.23 -7.60
N HIS A 162 -7.34 12.34 -8.78
CA HIS A 162 -8.14 13.50 -9.15
C HIS A 162 -9.56 13.40 -8.59
N TYR A 163 -10.31 12.37 -8.97
CA TYR A 163 -11.72 12.27 -8.60
C TYR A 163 -11.95 11.58 -7.27
N GLY A 164 -11.25 10.47 -7.02
CA GLY A 164 -11.44 9.68 -5.81
C GLY A 164 -11.00 10.43 -4.56
N THR A 165 -9.79 10.99 -4.57
CA THR A 165 -9.25 11.73 -3.42
C THR A 165 -10.01 13.05 -3.20
N GLY A 166 -10.38 13.77 -4.27
CA GLY A 166 -11.19 14.97 -4.16
C GLY A 166 -12.54 14.70 -3.48
N GLN A 167 -13.26 13.70 -3.96
CA GLN A 167 -14.53 13.28 -3.36
C GLN A 167 -14.36 12.85 -1.90
N SER A 168 -13.36 12.02 -1.60
CA SER A 168 -13.12 11.52 -0.24
C SER A 168 -12.70 12.62 0.72
N THR A 169 -11.96 13.62 0.25
CA THR A 169 -11.59 14.80 1.05
C THR A 169 -12.82 15.59 1.46
N LEU A 170 -13.70 15.89 0.52
CA LEU A 170 -14.95 16.62 0.81
C LEU A 170 -15.89 15.81 1.70
N ASP A 171 -16.04 14.50 1.46
CA ASP A 171 -16.82 13.61 2.32
C ASP A 171 -16.27 13.59 3.76
N GLY A 172 -14.94 13.50 3.91
CA GLY A 172 -14.28 13.55 5.23
C GLY A 172 -14.53 14.88 5.97
N ILE A 173 -14.43 16.02 5.27
CA ILE A 173 -14.72 17.34 5.84
C ILE A 173 -16.18 17.42 6.29
N LEU A 174 -17.12 17.01 5.45
CA LEU A 174 -18.55 17.03 5.76
C LEU A 174 -18.87 16.17 6.98
N ARG A 175 -18.36 14.96 7.05
CA ARG A 175 -18.57 14.05 8.19
C ARG A 175 -17.97 14.57 9.48
N ALA A 176 -16.78 15.15 9.42
CA ALA A 176 -16.07 15.65 10.59
C ALA A 176 -16.66 16.94 11.15
N THR A 177 -17.24 17.79 10.31
CA THR A 177 -17.64 19.16 10.69
C THR A 177 -19.14 19.39 10.65
N ASN A 178 -19.87 18.64 9.84
CA ASN A 178 -21.31 18.87 9.54
C ASN A 178 -21.58 20.31 9.01
N LEU A 179 -20.62 20.92 8.31
CA LEU A 179 -20.74 22.26 7.77
C LEU A 179 -21.47 22.27 6.42
N LEU A 180 -22.24 23.33 6.16
CA LEU A 180 -22.72 23.64 4.83
C LEU A 180 -21.55 24.21 4.01
N LEU A 181 -21.17 23.54 2.93
CA LEU A 181 -20.03 23.97 2.08
C LEU A 181 -20.35 25.24 1.25
N ALA A 182 -21.62 25.44 0.92
CA ALA A 182 -22.02 26.60 0.14
C ALA A 182 -21.62 27.91 0.82
N GLY A 183 -20.89 28.77 0.08
CA GLY A 183 -20.41 30.05 0.58
C GLY A 183 -19.15 29.98 1.45
N GLN A 184 -18.56 28.79 1.67
CA GLN A 184 -17.30 28.64 2.40
C GLN A 184 -16.11 28.90 1.48
N THR A 185 -15.00 29.34 2.07
CA THR A 185 -13.73 29.49 1.37
C THR A 185 -12.84 28.29 1.70
N PHE A 186 -12.41 27.60 0.67
CA PHE A 186 -11.46 26.49 0.78
C PHE A 186 -10.07 26.95 0.31
N VAL A 187 -9.05 26.63 1.08
CA VAL A 187 -7.66 26.86 0.71
C VAL A 187 -6.99 25.51 0.53
N VAL A 188 -6.55 25.23 -0.70
CA VAL A 188 -5.81 24.01 -1.04
C VAL A 188 -4.31 24.35 -1.14
N LEU A 189 -3.50 23.74 -0.29
CA LEU A 189 -2.05 23.91 -0.32
C LEU A 189 -1.44 22.85 -1.24
N GLY A 190 -1.08 23.27 -2.46
CA GLY A 190 -0.59 22.43 -3.53
C GLY A 190 -1.61 22.25 -4.67
N TYR A 191 -1.11 22.15 -5.90
CA TYR A 191 -1.94 22.03 -7.09
C TYR A 191 -1.47 20.92 -8.01
N GLY A 192 -1.11 19.75 -7.41
CA GLY A 192 -0.81 18.51 -8.08
C GLY A 192 -2.09 17.77 -8.50
N TRP A 193 -1.98 16.48 -8.81
CA TRP A 193 -3.13 15.68 -9.23
C TRP A 193 -4.23 15.65 -8.16
N THR A 194 -3.88 15.40 -6.92
CA THR A 194 -4.80 15.38 -5.77
C THR A 194 -5.41 16.75 -5.50
N GLY A 195 -4.60 17.81 -5.41
CA GLY A 195 -5.08 19.16 -5.11
C GLY A 195 -5.99 19.76 -6.19
N ARG A 196 -5.90 19.27 -7.43
CA ARG A 196 -6.83 19.64 -8.50
C ARG A 196 -8.20 18.99 -8.36
N GLY A 197 -8.24 17.83 -7.69
CA GLY A 197 -9.48 17.10 -7.47
C GLY A 197 -10.31 17.68 -6.34
N VAL A 198 -9.66 18.24 -5.31
CA VAL A 198 -10.29 18.90 -4.17
C VAL A 198 -10.88 20.24 -4.59
#